data_e4746ffc871138185cf0fae5cb824c44
#
_entry.id   e4746ffc871138185cf0fae5cb824c44
#
_cell.length_a   1.000
_cell.length_b   1.000
_cell.length_c   1.000
_cell.angle_alpha   90.00
_cell.angle_beta   90.00
_cell.angle_gamma   90.00
#
_symmetry.space_group_name_H-M   'P 1'
#
loop_
_entity.id
_entity.type
_entity.pdbx_description
1 polymer ?
#
loop_
_entity_poly.entity_id
_entity_poly.type
_entity_poly.pdbx_seq_one_letter_code
_entity_poly.pdbx_strand_id
1 'polypeptide(L)'
;MTVDDRYNRQELINGWDQEKLNTSRVVVFGSGNLANYTLASLATLGVGNIEIYDTAKVNSDREFLLFQAKEGEYKAKALEEMLKQINPVSRIRGISTSMSTPLLAMIGKPDIIIDTTNSQKSKDDILKYAQSRDIKVVSASSDRDRTEMYFIDPDTEQKDVSLSAYEEKLQGITTSGIMGGIITEELRKAIMPFNASDQPVRKIAYSLTSPRRFSSEDGKLERGDLKDKRVLVVGAGALGNFAVLGAALEGIGNIDVLDFDEVESTNLNRQILFYDAVGKMKATALAERVAEIVPKANIRGLVEKLDENTKYFQDTHPDAILDCVDSFAVRAIVNYFALRNEIPLISGGTDPRSGQVVVYEPEKSACLDCKLRVETALAEQRKASSCRYAPDPSVIMTNQIVGNMMIGETLKVLNKGYGEPVRRILKYDSRVPVRGGLVGSDESCECSKPDIKEWLMQVDKKAK
;
A
#
# COMPACT_ATOMS: atom_id res chain seq x y z
N MET A 1 -8.37 18.74 -26.40
CA MET A 1 -7.63 17.78 -25.57
C MET A 1 -8.00 18.11 -24.15
N THR A 2 -8.77 17.28 -23.48
CA THR A 2 -8.96 17.37 -22.03
C THR A 2 -7.60 17.08 -21.41
N VAL A 3 -7.07 18.03 -20.65
CA VAL A 3 -5.87 17.80 -19.82
C VAL A 3 -6.20 16.61 -18.92
N ASP A 4 -5.36 15.59 -18.95
CA ASP A 4 -5.56 14.43 -18.08
C ASP A 4 -5.22 14.86 -16.65
N ASP A 5 -6.25 15.15 -15.84
CA ASP A 5 -6.11 15.60 -14.46
C ASP A 5 -5.58 14.50 -13.52
N ARG A 6 -5.27 13.32 -14.06
CA ARG A 6 -4.82 12.13 -13.33
C ARG A 6 -3.67 12.42 -12.38
N TYR A 7 -2.65 13.17 -12.81
CA TYR A 7 -1.44 13.41 -12.03
C TYR A 7 -1.49 14.66 -11.13
N ASN A 8 -2.60 15.40 -11.15
CA ASN A 8 -2.74 16.68 -10.47
C ASN A 8 -2.31 16.63 -8.99
N ARG A 9 -2.70 15.55 -8.25
CA ARG A 9 -2.38 15.44 -6.82
C ARG A 9 -0.90 15.20 -6.52
N GLN A 10 -0.17 14.54 -7.39
CA GLN A 10 1.28 14.33 -7.20
C GLN A 10 2.09 15.54 -7.70
N GLU A 11 1.60 16.25 -8.70
CA GLU A 11 2.22 17.48 -9.21
C GLU A 11 2.16 18.65 -8.21
N LEU A 12 1.30 18.57 -7.18
CA LEU A 12 1.30 19.51 -6.04
C LEU A 12 2.54 19.37 -5.14
N ILE A 13 3.30 18.29 -5.27
CA ILE A 13 4.50 18.05 -4.46
C ILE A 13 5.63 18.94 -4.98
N ASN A 14 6.21 19.74 -4.09
CA ASN A 14 7.33 20.59 -4.47
C ASN A 14 8.53 19.75 -4.97
N GLY A 15 9.00 20.07 -6.17
CA GLY A 15 10.08 19.36 -6.86
C GLY A 15 9.61 18.17 -7.70
N TRP A 16 8.31 17.93 -7.82
CA TRP A 16 7.77 16.93 -8.72
C TRP A 16 7.94 17.35 -10.18
N ASP A 17 8.42 16.44 -11.01
CA ASP A 17 8.60 16.63 -12.45
C ASP A 17 8.05 15.38 -13.16
N GLN A 18 6.78 15.44 -13.56
CA GLN A 18 6.09 14.32 -14.20
C GLN A 18 6.74 13.90 -15.51
N GLU A 19 7.36 14.84 -16.24
CA GLU A 19 8.00 14.54 -17.54
C GLU A 19 9.19 13.59 -17.40
N LYS A 20 9.94 13.64 -16.30
CA LYS A 20 11.00 12.68 -16.03
C LYS A 20 10.49 11.24 -15.90
N LEU A 21 9.31 11.07 -15.31
CA LEU A 21 8.65 9.76 -15.23
C LEU A 21 8.08 9.35 -16.58
N ASN A 22 7.42 10.25 -17.31
CA ASN A 22 6.81 9.99 -18.60
C ASN A 22 7.84 9.56 -19.67
N THR A 23 9.05 10.06 -19.58
CA THR A 23 10.15 9.72 -20.52
C THR A 23 10.97 8.52 -20.09
N SER A 24 10.87 8.09 -18.83
CA SER A 24 11.66 7.00 -18.29
C SER A 24 11.30 5.64 -18.89
N ARG A 25 12.32 4.76 -19.00
CA ARG A 25 12.20 3.38 -19.45
C ARG A 25 12.64 2.41 -18.34
N VAL A 26 11.70 1.61 -17.88
CA VAL A 26 11.87 0.64 -16.79
C VAL A 26 11.65 -0.78 -17.31
N VAL A 27 12.58 -1.67 -17.00
CA VAL A 27 12.49 -3.10 -17.31
C VAL A 27 12.25 -3.87 -16.05
N VAL A 28 11.21 -4.71 -16.02
CA VAL A 28 10.81 -5.50 -14.86
C VAL A 28 10.93 -6.99 -15.19
N PHE A 29 11.67 -7.72 -14.39
CA PHE A 29 11.75 -9.18 -14.43
C PHE A 29 10.88 -9.79 -13.33
N GLY A 30 9.97 -10.70 -13.73
CA GLY A 30 9.02 -11.38 -12.85
C GLY A 30 7.57 -10.91 -13.03
N SER A 31 6.63 -11.78 -12.66
CA SER A 31 5.18 -11.57 -12.76
C SER A 31 4.39 -12.05 -11.52
N GLY A 32 5.08 -12.37 -10.43
CA GLY A 32 4.47 -12.78 -9.16
C GLY A 32 3.85 -11.60 -8.38
N ASN A 33 3.44 -11.83 -7.13
CA ASN A 33 2.78 -10.80 -6.31
C ASN A 33 3.63 -9.52 -6.19
N LEU A 34 4.94 -9.66 -5.95
CA LEU A 34 5.83 -8.50 -5.84
C LEU A 34 5.87 -7.67 -7.13
N ALA A 35 5.93 -8.35 -8.30
CA ALA A 35 5.85 -7.68 -9.59
C ALA A 35 4.49 -6.99 -9.78
N ASN A 36 3.38 -7.64 -9.43
CA ASN A 36 2.04 -7.09 -9.58
C ASN A 36 1.86 -5.78 -8.80
N TYR A 37 2.26 -5.75 -7.53
CA TYR A 37 2.20 -4.53 -6.71
C TYR A 37 3.14 -3.43 -7.23
N THR A 38 4.35 -3.80 -7.65
CA THR A 38 5.32 -2.85 -8.23
C THR A 38 4.81 -2.27 -9.56
N LEU A 39 4.34 -3.12 -10.47
CA LEU A 39 3.84 -2.70 -11.78
C LEU A 39 2.58 -1.83 -11.68
N ALA A 40 1.66 -2.16 -10.77
CA ALA A 40 0.50 -1.32 -10.50
C ALA A 40 0.92 0.10 -10.07
N SER A 41 1.89 0.21 -9.17
CA SER A 41 2.43 1.49 -8.72
C SER A 41 3.14 2.25 -9.85
N LEU A 42 3.98 1.59 -10.63
CA LEU A 42 4.72 2.21 -11.72
C LEU A 42 3.79 2.77 -12.80
N ALA A 43 2.78 1.98 -13.21
CA ALA A 43 1.80 2.42 -14.19
C ALA A 43 0.97 3.60 -13.67
N THR A 44 0.49 3.52 -12.43
CA THR A 44 -0.32 4.56 -11.79
C THR A 44 0.47 5.85 -11.57
N LEU A 45 1.75 5.74 -11.23
CA LEU A 45 2.67 6.88 -11.06
C LEU A 45 2.97 7.60 -12.39
N GLY A 46 2.78 6.94 -13.52
CA GLY A 46 3.01 7.49 -14.84
C GLY A 46 4.41 7.25 -15.39
N VAL A 47 5.04 6.10 -15.06
CA VAL A 47 6.25 5.67 -15.76
C VAL A 47 5.92 5.42 -17.23
N GLY A 48 6.63 6.12 -18.14
CA GLY A 48 6.23 6.20 -19.54
C GLY A 48 6.47 4.93 -20.35
N ASN A 49 7.54 4.17 -20.08
CA ASN A 49 7.83 2.94 -20.80
C ASN A 49 8.14 1.81 -19.81
N ILE A 50 7.31 0.77 -19.80
CA ILE A 50 7.45 -0.39 -18.92
C ILE A 50 7.53 -1.65 -19.78
N GLU A 51 8.60 -2.43 -19.62
CA GLU A 51 8.78 -3.73 -20.25
C GLU A 51 8.79 -4.83 -19.19
N ILE A 52 7.97 -5.86 -19.36
CA ILE A 52 7.78 -6.95 -18.39
C ILE A 52 8.27 -8.24 -19.03
N TYR A 53 9.21 -8.91 -18.40
CA TYR A 53 9.81 -10.16 -18.88
C TYR A 53 9.49 -11.32 -17.93
N ASP A 54 8.72 -12.29 -18.40
CA ASP A 54 8.43 -13.53 -17.69
C ASP A 54 7.87 -14.59 -18.63
N THR A 55 8.16 -15.87 -18.37
CA THR A 55 7.60 -17.02 -19.10
C THR A 55 6.46 -17.71 -18.36
N ALA A 56 6.15 -17.29 -17.14
CA ALA A 56 5.10 -17.91 -16.34
C ALA A 56 3.73 -17.74 -17.00
N LYS A 57 2.89 -18.75 -16.81
CA LYS A 57 1.51 -18.75 -17.26
C LYS A 57 0.54 -18.56 -16.10
N VAL A 58 -0.59 -17.97 -16.41
CA VAL A 58 -1.71 -17.82 -15.48
C VAL A 58 -2.24 -19.21 -15.10
N ASN A 59 -2.44 -19.43 -13.81
CA ASN A 59 -3.03 -20.63 -13.23
C ASN A 59 -4.26 -20.27 -12.39
N SER A 60 -4.79 -21.22 -11.62
CA SER A 60 -5.93 -20.99 -10.72
C SER A 60 -5.65 -19.97 -9.60
N ASP A 61 -4.40 -19.94 -9.10
CA ASP A 61 -3.95 -19.01 -8.06
C ASP A 61 -3.42 -17.75 -8.71
N ARG A 62 -4.32 -16.83 -9.03
CA ARG A 62 -4.00 -15.61 -9.79
C ARG A 62 -3.57 -14.49 -8.85
N GLU A 63 -2.55 -13.77 -9.26
CA GLU A 63 -2.21 -12.46 -8.68
C GLU A 63 -3.30 -11.44 -9.03
N PHE A 64 -3.46 -10.41 -8.20
CA PHE A 64 -4.61 -9.50 -8.26
C PHE A 64 -4.78 -8.75 -9.59
N LEU A 65 -3.70 -8.42 -10.30
CA LEU A 65 -3.81 -7.81 -11.64
C LEU A 65 -4.20 -8.79 -12.73
N LEU A 66 -4.16 -10.10 -12.46
CA LEU A 66 -4.45 -11.15 -13.42
C LEU A 66 -5.88 -11.72 -13.29
N PHE A 67 -6.77 -11.04 -12.53
CA PHE A 67 -8.11 -11.56 -12.25
C PHE A 67 -8.98 -11.78 -13.50
N GLN A 68 -8.77 -11.00 -14.57
CA GLN A 68 -9.46 -11.15 -15.85
C GLN A 68 -8.72 -12.06 -16.85
N ALA A 69 -7.47 -12.44 -16.57
CA ALA A 69 -6.67 -13.24 -17.48
C ALA A 69 -7.15 -14.69 -17.58
N LYS A 70 -6.96 -15.32 -18.73
CA LYS A 70 -7.34 -16.71 -18.97
C LYS A 70 -6.25 -17.64 -18.45
N GLU A 71 -6.65 -18.79 -17.92
CA GLU A 71 -5.71 -19.84 -17.54
C GLU A 71 -4.90 -20.31 -18.77
N GLY A 72 -3.58 -20.50 -18.58
CA GLY A 72 -2.64 -20.84 -19.65
C GLY A 72 -2.11 -19.67 -20.46
N GLU A 73 -2.65 -18.46 -20.31
CA GLU A 73 -2.11 -17.25 -20.91
C GLU A 73 -0.77 -16.89 -20.27
N TYR A 74 0.14 -16.23 -21.02
CA TYR A 74 1.38 -15.74 -20.44
C TYR A 74 1.13 -14.55 -19.52
N LYS A 75 1.58 -14.62 -18.26
CA LYS A 75 1.37 -13.56 -17.24
C LYS A 75 1.87 -12.20 -17.72
N ALA A 76 3.05 -12.16 -18.39
CA ALA A 76 3.59 -10.91 -18.89
C ALA A 76 2.65 -10.22 -19.90
N LYS A 77 1.95 -10.99 -20.75
CA LYS A 77 0.97 -10.46 -21.71
C LYS A 77 -0.30 -9.99 -21.04
N ALA A 78 -0.84 -10.77 -20.13
CA ALA A 78 -2.02 -10.40 -19.37
C ALA A 78 -1.77 -9.13 -18.53
N LEU A 79 -0.58 -8.98 -17.94
CA LEU A 79 -0.17 -7.76 -17.21
C LEU A 79 -0.08 -6.56 -18.17
N GLU A 80 0.44 -6.71 -19.39
CA GLU A 80 0.45 -5.64 -20.40
C GLU A 80 -0.97 -5.10 -20.63
N GLU A 81 -1.93 -5.99 -20.84
CA GLU A 81 -3.33 -5.62 -21.12
C GLU A 81 -4.00 -4.94 -19.93
N MET A 82 -3.82 -5.46 -18.73
CA MET A 82 -4.38 -4.88 -17.51
C MET A 82 -3.78 -3.51 -17.20
N LEU A 83 -2.46 -3.38 -17.27
CA LEU A 83 -1.79 -2.13 -16.94
C LEU A 83 -2.10 -1.00 -17.94
N LYS A 84 -2.38 -1.33 -19.21
CA LYS A 84 -2.88 -0.37 -20.22
C LYS A 84 -4.29 0.14 -19.87
N GLN A 85 -5.12 -0.65 -19.18
CA GLN A 85 -6.40 -0.17 -18.67
C GLN A 85 -6.19 0.79 -17.49
N ILE A 86 -5.26 0.46 -16.58
CA ILE A 86 -4.93 1.32 -15.44
C ILE A 86 -4.34 2.65 -15.90
N ASN A 87 -3.41 2.63 -16.85
CA ASN A 87 -2.81 3.82 -17.43
C ASN A 87 -2.61 3.72 -18.94
N PRO A 88 -3.55 4.22 -19.74
CA PRO A 88 -3.52 4.10 -21.20
C PRO A 88 -2.46 4.97 -21.88
N VAL A 89 -1.86 5.93 -21.19
CA VAL A 89 -0.81 6.80 -21.78
C VAL A 89 0.59 6.20 -21.67
N SER A 90 0.81 5.24 -20.75
CA SER A 90 2.08 4.53 -20.63
C SER A 90 2.25 3.49 -21.74
N ARG A 91 3.46 3.36 -22.25
CA ARG A 91 3.85 2.32 -23.22
C ARG A 91 4.25 1.06 -22.47
N ILE A 92 3.35 0.10 -22.38
CA ILE A 92 3.57 -1.14 -21.63
C ILE A 92 3.70 -2.30 -22.60
N ARG A 93 4.70 -3.17 -22.39
CA ARG A 93 4.98 -4.34 -23.22
C ARG A 93 5.27 -5.55 -22.33
N GLY A 94 4.49 -6.60 -22.48
CA GLY A 94 4.73 -7.90 -21.87
C GLY A 94 5.46 -8.82 -22.85
N ILE A 95 6.55 -9.44 -22.43
CA ILE A 95 7.44 -10.23 -23.28
C ILE A 95 7.61 -11.62 -22.64
N SER A 96 7.06 -12.64 -23.32
CA SER A 96 7.01 -14.01 -22.81
C SER A 96 8.29 -14.75 -23.18
N THR A 97 9.41 -14.36 -22.57
CA THR A 97 10.70 -15.01 -22.80
C THR A 97 11.46 -15.18 -21.49
N SER A 98 12.26 -16.25 -21.45
CA SER A 98 13.14 -16.50 -20.30
C SER A 98 14.30 -15.54 -20.30
N MET A 99 14.71 -15.15 -19.09
CA MET A 99 15.94 -14.39 -18.93
C MET A 99 17.14 -15.21 -19.37
N SER A 100 17.94 -14.60 -20.23
CA SER A 100 19.20 -15.18 -20.73
C SER A 100 20.18 -14.07 -21.05
N THR A 101 21.48 -14.38 -21.09
CA THR A 101 22.52 -13.40 -21.46
C THR A 101 22.26 -12.75 -22.84
N PRO A 102 21.87 -13.49 -23.89
CA PRO A 102 21.49 -12.89 -25.19
C PRO A 102 20.29 -11.93 -25.05
N LEU A 103 19.27 -12.27 -24.28
CA LEU A 103 18.12 -11.39 -24.06
C LEU A 103 18.55 -10.08 -23.37
N LEU A 104 19.33 -10.18 -22.31
CA LEU A 104 19.84 -8.99 -21.60
C LEU A 104 20.60 -8.07 -22.58
N ALA A 105 21.41 -8.62 -23.48
CA ALA A 105 22.10 -7.82 -24.49
C ALA A 105 21.15 -7.10 -25.47
N MET A 106 19.97 -7.67 -25.75
CA MET A 106 18.94 -7.08 -26.63
C MET A 106 18.11 -5.98 -25.96
N ILE A 107 18.01 -5.98 -24.61
CA ILE A 107 17.25 -4.97 -23.86
C ILE A 107 17.87 -3.58 -24.05
N GLY A 108 19.17 -3.49 -24.27
CA GLY A 108 19.89 -2.22 -24.36
C GLY A 108 20.05 -1.58 -22.96
N LYS A 109 20.07 -0.25 -22.89
CA LYS A 109 20.27 0.50 -21.64
C LYS A 109 18.95 1.16 -21.19
N PRO A 110 18.10 0.50 -20.36
CA PRO A 110 17.01 1.16 -19.67
C PRO A 110 17.56 2.10 -18.57
N ASP A 111 16.73 2.99 -18.06
CA ASP A 111 17.10 3.84 -16.93
C ASP A 111 17.27 3.02 -15.64
N ILE A 112 16.38 2.04 -15.43
CA ILE A 112 16.43 1.13 -14.28
C ILE A 112 15.93 -0.26 -14.67
N ILE A 113 16.59 -1.29 -14.12
CA ILE A 113 16.08 -2.66 -14.10
C ILE A 113 15.52 -2.96 -12.72
N ILE A 114 14.31 -3.53 -12.68
CA ILE A 114 13.69 -4.05 -11.47
C ILE A 114 13.64 -5.59 -11.56
N ASP A 115 14.28 -6.25 -10.62
CA ASP A 115 14.23 -7.69 -10.47
C ASP A 115 13.33 -8.04 -9.27
N THR A 116 12.22 -8.68 -9.54
CA THR A 116 11.26 -9.20 -8.54
C THR A 116 11.24 -10.72 -8.50
N THR A 117 12.25 -11.37 -9.12
CA THR A 117 12.34 -12.83 -9.12
C THR A 117 12.91 -13.34 -7.80
N ASN A 118 12.45 -14.52 -7.38
CA ASN A 118 13.08 -15.26 -6.26
C ASN A 118 14.14 -16.25 -6.79
N SER A 119 14.83 -15.93 -7.89
CA SER A 119 15.84 -16.78 -8.54
C SER A 119 17.23 -16.22 -8.35
N GLN A 120 18.09 -16.91 -7.59
CA GLN A 120 19.49 -16.49 -7.38
C GLN A 120 20.23 -16.33 -8.71
N LYS A 121 20.06 -17.28 -9.63
CA LYS A 121 20.66 -17.21 -10.96
C LYS A 121 20.24 -15.95 -11.70
N SER A 122 18.94 -15.62 -11.67
CA SER A 122 18.40 -14.42 -12.33
C SER A 122 19.02 -13.14 -11.74
N LYS A 123 19.11 -13.07 -10.42
CA LYS A 123 19.74 -11.93 -9.72
C LYS A 123 21.19 -11.73 -10.13
N ASP A 124 21.96 -12.82 -10.15
CA ASP A 124 23.38 -12.79 -10.52
C ASP A 124 23.59 -12.36 -11.99
N ASP A 125 22.76 -12.88 -12.91
CA ASP A 125 22.85 -12.55 -14.34
C ASP A 125 22.45 -11.09 -14.61
N ILE A 126 21.39 -10.60 -13.97
CA ILE A 126 20.95 -9.20 -14.06
C ILE A 126 22.05 -8.27 -13.50
N LEU A 127 22.60 -8.59 -12.35
CA LEU A 127 23.63 -7.76 -11.71
C LEU A 127 24.87 -7.62 -12.59
N LYS A 128 25.38 -8.75 -13.14
CA LYS A 128 26.52 -8.75 -14.07
C LYS A 128 26.26 -7.90 -15.30
N TYR A 129 25.07 -8.06 -15.89
CA TYR A 129 24.68 -7.27 -17.06
C TYR A 129 24.63 -5.78 -16.74
N ALA A 130 23.94 -5.40 -15.66
CA ALA A 130 23.77 -4.03 -15.26
C ALA A 130 25.12 -3.34 -14.98
N GLN A 131 26.01 -4.01 -14.27
CA GLN A 131 27.39 -3.52 -14.01
C GLN A 131 28.17 -3.31 -15.31
N SER A 132 28.01 -4.19 -16.32
CA SER A 132 28.70 -4.05 -17.61
C SER A 132 28.18 -2.90 -18.50
N ARG A 133 27.06 -2.30 -18.15
CA ARG A 133 26.34 -1.29 -18.93
C ARG A 133 26.03 0.00 -18.17
N ASP A 134 26.50 0.11 -16.94
CA ASP A 134 26.21 1.24 -16.04
C ASP A 134 24.69 1.46 -15.91
N ILE A 135 23.95 0.41 -15.56
CA ILE A 135 22.49 0.46 -15.38
C ILE A 135 22.17 0.31 -13.90
N LYS A 136 21.29 1.16 -13.39
CA LYS A 136 20.77 1.06 -12.02
C LYS A 136 19.86 -0.14 -11.88
N VAL A 137 19.93 -0.84 -10.73
CA VAL A 137 19.11 -2.02 -10.44
C VAL A 137 18.44 -1.89 -9.10
N VAL A 138 17.16 -2.24 -9.06
CA VAL A 138 16.44 -2.60 -7.84
C VAL A 138 16.21 -4.10 -7.86
N SER A 139 16.88 -4.85 -6.99
CA SER A 139 16.65 -6.28 -6.86
C SER A 139 15.96 -6.57 -5.54
N ALA A 140 14.80 -7.22 -5.59
CA ALA A 140 13.99 -7.50 -4.42
C ALA A 140 13.54 -8.96 -4.38
N SER A 141 13.30 -9.43 -3.16
CA SER A 141 12.75 -10.75 -2.88
C SER A 141 11.66 -10.65 -1.82
N SER A 142 10.64 -11.47 -1.93
CA SER A 142 9.55 -11.55 -0.97
C SER A 142 9.18 -13.02 -0.74
N ASP A 143 9.01 -13.39 0.51
CA ASP A 143 8.30 -14.59 0.92
C ASP A 143 7.03 -14.20 1.69
N ARG A 144 6.37 -15.17 2.33
CA ARG A 144 5.11 -14.92 3.04
C ARG A 144 5.23 -13.94 4.19
N ASP A 145 6.37 -13.92 4.87
CA ASP A 145 6.52 -13.28 6.18
C ASP A 145 7.52 -12.12 6.17
N ARG A 146 8.38 -12.07 5.16
CA ARG A 146 9.40 -11.04 5.02
C ARG A 146 9.69 -10.68 3.57
N THR A 147 10.33 -9.54 3.41
CA THR A 147 10.74 -9.02 2.10
C THR A 147 11.96 -8.14 2.26
N GLU A 148 12.81 -8.12 1.24
CA GLU A 148 13.95 -7.20 1.20
C GLU A 148 14.24 -6.71 -0.23
N MET A 149 14.83 -5.55 -0.33
CA MET A 149 15.35 -5.03 -1.59
C MET A 149 16.76 -4.45 -1.44
N TYR A 150 17.46 -4.44 -2.55
CA TYR A 150 18.73 -3.76 -2.74
C TYR A 150 18.63 -2.80 -3.92
N PHE A 151 19.05 -1.56 -3.71
CA PHE A 151 19.29 -0.61 -4.77
C PHE A 151 20.79 -0.60 -5.09
N ILE A 152 21.12 -0.81 -6.38
CA ILE A 152 22.48 -0.92 -6.87
C ILE A 152 22.69 0.17 -7.93
N ASP A 153 23.60 1.08 -7.63
CA ASP A 153 24.04 2.13 -8.55
C ASP A 153 25.49 1.83 -8.99
N PRO A 154 25.74 1.59 -10.28
CA PRO A 154 27.09 1.30 -10.78
C PRO A 154 28.12 2.41 -10.51
N ASP A 155 27.65 3.67 -10.41
CA ASP A 155 28.52 4.82 -10.15
C ASP A 155 29.03 4.86 -8.69
N THR A 156 28.48 4.02 -7.81
CA THR A 156 28.95 3.92 -6.42
C THR A 156 29.89 2.72 -6.27
N GLU A 157 30.97 2.85 -5.45
CA GLU A 157 31.90 1.75 -5.12
C GLU A 157 31.17 0.63 -4.35
N GLN A 158 30.45 -0.22 -5.08
CA GLN A 158 29.74 -1.38 -4.50
C GLN A 158 30.56 -2.66 -4.72
N LYS A 159 31.60 -2.82 -3.93
CA LYS A 159 32.29 -4.12 -3.79
C LYS A 159 31.41 -4.98 -2.86
N ASP A 160 31.02 -6.17 -3.31
CA ASP A 160 30.34 -7.21 -2.52
C ASP A 160 28.86 -6.96 -2.16
N VAL A 161 27.99 -6.80 -3.15
CA VAL A 161 26.54 -6.97 -2.94
C VAL A 161 26.20 -8.46 -3.12
N SER A 162 26.00 -9.17 -2.02
CA SER A 162 25.35 -10.48 -2.05
C SER A 162 23.85 -10.28 -2.09
N LEU A 163 23.24 -10.51 -3.24
CA LEU A 163 21.78 -10.56 -3.39
C LEU A 163 21.30 -11.93 -2.91
N SER A 164 20.35 -11.96 -1.98
CA SER A 164 19.73 -13.20 -1.54
C SER A 164 18.39 -13.40 -2.20
N ALA A 165 18.18 -14.60 -2.74
CA ALA A 165 16.86 -15.06 -3.14
C ALA A 165 16.24 -15.84 -1.99
N TYR A 166 14.94 -15.64 -1.74
CA TYR A 166 14.22 -16.49 -0.81
C TYR A 166 13.86 -17.80 -1.48
N GLU A 167 14.07 -18.93 -0.77
CA GLU A 167 13.82 -20.27 -1.31
C GLU A 167 12.32 -20.57 -1.49
N GLU A 168 11.45 -19.88 -0.75
CA GLU A 168 10.01 -20.05 -0.87
C GLU A 168 9.48 -19.52 -2.20
N LYS A 169 8.79 -20.41 -2.93
CA LYS A 169 8.17 -20.05 -4.23
C LYS A 169 6.98 -19.11 -4.09
N LEU A 170 6.36 -19.02 -2.90
CA LEU A 170 5.16 -18.22 -2.67
C LEU A 170 5.53 -16.86 -2.08
N GLN A 171 5.37 -15.82 -2.88
CA GLN A 171 5.47 -14.44 -2.42
C GLN A 171 4.23 -14.07 -1.59
N GLY A 172 4.45 -13.46 -0.42
CA GLY A 172 3.35 -12.99 0.43
C GLY A 172 2.59 -11.83 -0.21
N ILE A 173 1.33 -11.68 0.13
CA ILE A 173 0.49 -10.58 -0.32
C ILE A 173 0.94 -9.28 0.36
N THR A 174 0.85 -9.25 1.69
CA THR A 174 1.17 -8.08 2.52
C THR A 174 2.61 -7.63 2.34
N THR A 175 3.58 -8.56 2.37
CA THR A 175 5.00 -8.25 2.20
C THR A 175 5.31 -7.71 0.81
N SER A 176 4.70 -8.28 -0.23
CA SER A 176 4.82 -7.80 -1.62
C SER A 176 4.18 -6.42 -1.80
N GLY A 177 3.05 -6.15 -1.16
CA GLY A 177 2.40 -4.85 -1.19
C GLY A 177 3.27 -3.75 -0.58
N ILE A 178 3.86 -4.00 0.59
CA ILE A 178 4.78 -3.07 1.26
C ILE A 178 6.01 -2.82 0.38
N MET A 179 6.66 -3.90 -0.07
CA MET A 179 7.91 -3.79 -0.83
C MET A 179 7.69 -3.19 -2.22
N GLY A 180 6.58 -3.48 -2.90
CA GLY A 180 6.24 -2.89 -4.19
C GLY A 180 6.13 -1.36 -4.13
N GLY A 181 5.53 -0.82 -3.06
CA GLY A 181 5.51 0.62 -2.79
C GLY A 181 6.89 1.20 -2.51
N ILE A 182 7.72 0.49 -1.74
CA ILE A 182 9.11 0.89 -1.43
C ILE A 182 9.96 0.90 -2.69
N ILE A 183 9.90 -0.15 -3.52
CA ILE A 183 10.61 -0.23 -4.81
C ILE A 183 10.27 0.98 -5.68
N THR A 184 8.98 1.31 -5.78
CA THR A 184 8.50 2.44 -6.58
C THR A 184 9.02 3.78 -6.04
N GLU A 185 9.08 3.97 -4.71
CA GLU A 185 9.66 5.18 -4.11
C GLU A 185 11.17 5.28 -4.35
N GLU A 186 11.92 4.20 -4.22
CA GLU A 186 13.35 4.22 -4.48
C GLU A 186 13.67 4.42 -5.97
N LEU A 187 12.84 3.87 -6.87
CA LEU A 187 12.88 4.18 -8.30
C LEU A 187 12.60 5.66 -8.57
N ARG A 188 11.53 6.24 -7.99
CA ARG A 188 11.22 7.67 -8.14
C ARG A 188 12.44 8.52 -7.75
N LYS A 189 13.11 8.22 -6.63
CA LYS A 189 14.32 8.94 -6.20
C LYS A 189 15.46 8.83 -7.19
N ALA A 190 15.63 7.66 -7.81
CA ALA A 190 16.69 7.44 -8.79
C ALA A 190 16.47 8.20 -10.10
N ILE A 191 15.19 8.41 -10.51
CA ILE A 191 14.80 9.12 -11.72
C ILE A 191 14.59 10.61 -11.45
N MET A 192 13.90 10.94 -10.36
CA MET A 192 13.41 12.27 -10.02
C MET A 192 13.66 12.60 -8.55
N PRO A 193 14.91 12.78 -8.11
CA PRO A 193 15.19 13.25 -6.76
C PRO A 193 14.69 14.69 -6.57
N PHE A 194 14.03 14.97 -5.45
CA PHE A 194 13.54 16.33 -5.14
C PHE A 194 14.67 17.29 -4.74
N ASN A 195 15.76 16.77 -4.23
CA ASN A 195 16.97 17.51 -3.86
C ASN A 195 18.16 16.53 -3.74
N ALA A 196 19.36 17.03 -3.48
CA ALA A 196 20.57 16.22 -3.39
C ALA A 196 20.55 15.14 -2.29
N SER A 197 19.79 15.32 -1.22
CA SER A 197 19.65 14.32 -0.13
C SER A 197 18.56 13.27 -0.38
N ASP A 198 17.73 13.47 -1.41
CA ASP A 198 16.64 12.56 -1.75
C ASP A 198 17.13 11.39 -2.62
N GLN A 199 18.05 10.62 -2.08
CA GLN A 199 18.70 9.52 -2.78
C GLN A 199 18.11 8.16 -2.38
N PRO A 200 18.13 7.17 -3.28
CA PRO A 200 17.80 5.80 -2.94
C PRO A 200 18.69 5.24 -1.84
N VAL A 201 18.14 4.34 -1.02
CA VAL A 201 18.95 3.64 -0.01
C VAL A 201 19.38 2.27 -0.51
N ARG A 202 20.57 1.84 -0.09
CA ARG A 202 21.19 0.61 -0.54
C ARG A 202 20.38 -0.65 -0.20
N LYS A 203 19.81 -0.73 0.99
CA LYS A 203 19.05 -1.91 1.46
C LYS A 203 17.87 -1.50 2.32
N ILE A 204 16.74 -2.15 2.12
CA ILE A 204 15.58 -2.11 3.00
C ILE A 204 15.07 -3.54 3.19
N ALA A 205 14.67 -3.86 4.42
CA ALA A 205 14.01 -5.11 4.73
C ALA A 205 12.78 -4.84 5.59
N TYR A 206 11.76 -5.67 5.44
CA TYR A 206 10.55 -5.65 6.26
C TYR A 206 10.15 -7.09 6.62
N SER A 207 9.78 -7.31 7.87
CA SER A 207 9.32 -8.61 8.37
C SER A 207 8.05 -8.46 9.19
N LEU A 208 7.05 -9.27 8.89
CA LEU A 208 5.82 -9.37 9.68
C LEU A 208 6.08 -9.98 11.05
N THR A 209 7.12 -10.79 11.20
CA THR A 209 7.47 -11.50 12.43
C THR A 209 8.34 -10.67 13.37
N SER A 210 9.16 -9.76 12.83
CA SER A 210 10.05 -8.93 13.66
C SER A 210 9.26 -7.93 14.50
N PRO A 211 9.55 -7.79 15.80
CA PRO A 211 8.97 -6.74 16.63
C PRO A 211 9.24 -5.32 16.10
N ARG A 212 10.31 -5.13 15.34
CA ARG A 212 10.70 -3.83 14.76
C ARG A 212 10.05 -3.55 13.41
N ARG A 213 9.46 -4.55 12.74
CA ARG A 213 8.92 -4.55 11.38
C ARG A 213 9.98 -4.24 10.30
N PHE A 214 10.60 -3.06 10.29
CA PHE A 214 11.71 -2.73 9.38
C PHE A 214 13.01 -3.42 9.85
N SER A 215 13.12 -4.70 9.50
CA SER A 215 14.21 -5.60 9.93
C SER A 215 14.31 -6.79 8.98
N SER A 216 15.49 -7.38 8.87
CA SER A 216 15.73 -8.66 8.20
C SER A 216 15.60 -9.88 9.13
N GLU A 217 15.18 -9.67 10.38
CA GLU A 217 14.94 -10.77 11.32
C GLU A 217 13.90 -11.74 10.77
N ASP A 218 14.17 -13.03 10.96
CA ASP A 218 13.32 -14.11 10.50
C ASP A 218 12.50 -14.72 11.65
N GLY A 219 11.30 -15.15 11.33
CA GLY A 219 10.40 -15.86 12.23
C GLY A 219 9.32 -16.57 11.40
N LYS A 220 8.53 -17.40 12.03
CA LYS A 220 7.41 -18.09 11.37
C LYS A 220 6.10 -17.66 11.97
N LEU A 221 5.11 -17.46 11.10
CA LEU A 221 3.72 -17.22 11.49
C LEU A 221 2.92 -18.50 11.39
N GLU A 222 2.07 -18.75 12.39
CA GLU A 222 1.07 -19.81 12.35
C GLU A 222 -0.23 -19.22 11.79
N ARG A 223 -0.39 -19.29 10.47
CA ARG A 223 -1.54 -18.71 9.79
C ARG A 223 -2.81 -19.46 10.11
N GLY A 224 -3.79 -18.76 10.69
CA GLY A 224 -5.12 -19.28 10.97
C GLY A 224 -6.13 -18.95 9.87
N ASP A 225 -7.29 -19.57 9.93
CA ASP A 225 -8.42 -19.27 9.04
C ASP A 225 -9.10 -17.96 9.47
N LEU A 226 -9.29 -17.05 8.51
CA LEU A 226 -9.92 -15.74 8.71
C LEU A 226 -11.27 -15.61 7.97
N LYS A 227 -11.78 -16.70 7.38
CA LYS A 227 -13.00 -16.69 6.55
C LYS A 227 -14.25 -16.21 7.30
N ASP A 228 -14.33 -16.46 8.61
CA ASP A 228 -15.46 -16.05 9.44
C ASP A 228 -15.27 -14.64 10.05
N LYS A 229 -14.07 -14.05 9.90
CA LYS A 229 -13.75 -12.73 10.41
C LYS A 229 -14.41 -11.64 9.59
N ARG A 230 -14.83 -10.58 10.30
CA ARG A 230 -15.43 -9.37 9.70
C ARG A 230 -14.61 -8.14 10.04
N VAL A 231 -14.32 -7.34 9.03
CA VAL A 231 -13.69 -6.02 9.23
C VAL A 231 -14.55 -4.92 8.62
N LEU A 232 -14.58 -3.77 9.29
CA LEU A 232 -15.13 -2.53 8.74
C LEU A 232 -13.97 -1.65 8.27
N VAL A 233 -13.95 -1.30 6.99
CA VAL A 233 -13.02 -0.32 6.42
C VAL A 233 -13.75 1.01 6.26
N VAL A 234 -13.28 2.04 6.97
CA VAL A 234 -13.82 3.40 6.87
C VAL A 234 -12.93 4.22 5.95
N GLY A 235 -13.47 4.62 4.80
CA GLY A 235 -12.75 5.31 3.72
C GLY A 235 -12.31 4.36 2.60
N ALA A 236 -12.85 4.56 1.39
CA ALA A 236 -12.51 3.83 0.17
C ALA A 236 -11.50 4.59 -0.72
N GLY A 237 -10.78 5.57 -0.15
CA GLY A 237 -9.77 6.36 -0.85
C GLY A 237 -8.52 5.55 -1.22
N ALA A 238 -7.37 6.21 -1.37
CA ALA A 238 -6.13 5.56 -1.78
C ALA A 238 -5.67 4.50 -0.78
N LEU A 239 -5.72 4.80 0.51
CA LEU A 239 -5.37 3.87 1.57
C LEU A 239 -6.37 2.70 1.64
N GLY A 240 -7.68 2.99 1.55
CA GLY A 240 -8.74 2.00 1.55
C GLY A 240 -8.67 1.02 0.38
N ASN A 241 -8.25 1.45 -0.82
CA ASN A 241 -8.02 0.57 -1.97
C ASN A 241 -7.06 -0.58 -1.61
N PHE A 242 -5.92 -0.27 -0.97
CA PHE A 242 -4.95 -1.29 -0.58
C PHE A 242 -5.39 -2.09 0.64
N ALA A 243 -6.08 -1.46 1.59
CA ALA A 243 -6.57 -2.13 2.79
C ALA A 243 -7.65 -3.18 2.45
N VAL A 244 -8.65 -2.83 1.63
CA VAL A 244 -9.71 -3.77 1.22
C VAL A 244 -9.16 -4.90 0.35
N LEU A 245 -8.31 -4.57 -0.64
CA LEU A 245 -7.66 -5.56 -1.48
C LEU A 245 -6.82 -6.53 -0.66
N GLY A 246 -5.94 -6.01 0.20
CA GLY A 246 -5.07 -6.82 1.06
C GLY A 246 -5.86 -7.71 2.02
N ALA A 247 -6.91 -7.17 2.66
CA ALA A 247 -7.79 -7.93 3.55
C ALA A 247 -8.43 -9.13 2.84
N ALA A 248 -8.97 -8.91 1.64
CA ALA A 248 -9.59 -9.98 0.85
C ALA A 248 -8.58 -11.03 0.39
N LEU A 249 -7.42 -10.61 -0.11
CA LEU A 249 -6.36 -11.51 -0.58
C LEU A 249 -5.72 -12.33 0.56
N GLU A 250 -5.63 -11.80 1.78
CA GLU A 250 -5.16 -12.53 2.98
C GLU A 250 -6.24 -13.43 3.57
N GLY A 251 -7.46 -13.46 2.99
CA GLY A 251 -8.51 -14.41 3.32
C GLY A 251 -9.47 -13.96 4.42
N ILE A 252 -9.56 -12.66 4.73
CA ILE A 252 -10.61 -12.14 5.60
C ILE A 252 -11.95 -12.27 4.84
N GLY A 253 -12.89 -13.06 5.42
CA GLY A 253 -14.06 -13.49 4.67
C GLY A 253 -15.17 -12.48 4.55
N ASN A 254 -15.28 -11.50 5.48
CA ASN A 254 -16.33 -10.47 5.44
C ASN A 254 -15.72 -9.08 5.56
N ILE A 255 -15.96 -8.21 4.58
CA ILE A 255 -15.40 -6.87 4.52
C ILE A 255 -16.53 -5.88 4.21
N ASP A 256 -16.76 -4.96 5.12
CA ASP A 256 -17.68 -3.85 4.92
C ASP A 256 -16.88 -2.58 4.64
N VAL A 257 -17.22 -1.88 3.56
CA VAL A 257 -16.51 -0.67 3.10
C VAL A 257 -17.45 0.51 3.20
N LEU A 258 -17.13 1.47 4.04
CA LEU A 258 -17.97 2.64 4.28
C LEU A 258 -17.29 3.89 3.70
N ASP A 259 -17.94 4.50 2.70
CA ASP A 259 -17.49 5.74 2.05
C ASP A 259 -18.69 6.38 1.33
N PHE A 260 -18.78 7.70 1.31
CA PHE A 260 -19.89 8.44 0.70
C PHE A 260 -19.51 9.24 -0.54
N ASP A 261 -18.22 9.23 -0.91
CA ASP A 261 -17.68 9.99 -2.06
C ASP A 261 -17.90 9.27 -3.39
N GLU A 262 -17.82 10.06 -4.47
CA GLU A 262 -17.72 9.55 -5.83
C GLU A 262 -16.25 9.46 -6.28
N VAL A 263 -15.98 8.60 -7.26
CA VAL A 263 -14.68 8.47 -7.91
C VAL A 263 -14.47 9.62 -8.89
N GLU A 264 -13.39 10.37 -8.72
CA GLU A 264 -12.96 11.44 -9.61
C GLU A 264 -11.74 11.03 -10.46
N SER A 265 -11.53 11.68 -11.61
CA SER A 265 -10.33 11.47 -12.45
C SER A 265 -9.03 11.76 -11.69
N THR A 266 -9.03 12.74 -10.80
CA THR A 266 -7.91 13.12 -9.92
C THR A 266 -7.56 12.03 -8.88
N ASN A 267 -8.37 10.99 -8.74
CA ASN A 267 -8.10 9.86 -7.84
C ASN A 267 -7.21 8.80 -8.50
N LEU A 268 -7.18 8.74 -9.83
CA LEU A 268 -6.59 7.64 -10.59
C LEU A 268 -5.06 7.52 -10.48
N ASN A 269 -4.37 8.53 -9.98
CA ASN A 269 -2.93 8.46 -9.71
C ASN A 269 -2.57 7.64 -8.45
N ARG A 270 -3.57 7.19 -7.65
CA ARG A 270 -3.30 6.48 -6.40
C ARG A 270 -4.41 5.51 -5.95
N GLN A 271 -5.61 5.57 -6.52
CA GLN A 271 -6.74 4.67 -6.23
C GLN A 271 -6.86 3.66 -7.38
N ILE A 272 -5.95 2.67 -7.39
CA ILE A 272 -5.68 1.80 -8.54
C ILE A 272 -6.86 0.94 -9.00
N LEU A 273 -7.80 0.65 -8.10
CA LEU A 273 -8.96 -0.20 -8.40
C LEU A 273 -10.12 0.54 -9.06
N PHE A 274 -9.97 1.86 -9.26
CA PHE A 274 -10.99 2.73 -9.86
C PHE A 274 -10.70 3.15 -11.30
N TYR A 275 -9.75 2.50 -11.98
CA TYR A 275 -9.27 2.90 -13.31
C TYR A 275 -10.38 3.08 -14.37
N ASP A 276 -11.54 2.43 -14.22
CA ASP A 276 -12.71 2.48 -15.10
C ASP A 276 -14.01 2.90 -14.37
N ALA A 277 -13.90 3.49 -13.18
CA ALA A 277 -15.05 3.71 -12.28
C ALA A 277 -15.36 5.18 -12.00
N VAL A 278 -14.80 6.13 -12.79
CA VAL A 278 -15.08 7.58 -12.61
C VAL A 278 -16.59 7.84 -12.65
N GLY A 279 -17.11 8.58 -11.66
CA GLY A 279 -18.53 8.88 -11.48
C GLY A 279 -19.32 7.84 -10.69
N LYS A 280 -18.72 6.70 -10.30
CA LYS A 280 -19.37 5.73 -9.38
C LYS A 280 -19.06 6.06 -7.93
N MET A 281 -19.94 5.65 -7.01
CA MET A 281 -19.68 5.75 -5.56
C MET A 281 -18.50 4.87 -5.19
N LYS A 282 -17.52 5.41 -4.44
CA LYS A 282 -16.27 4.73 -4.10
C LYS A 282 -16.49 3.41 -3.36
N ALA A 283 -17.39 3.40 -2.34
CA ALA A 283 -17.66 2.19 -1.57
C ALA A 283 -18.21 1.05 -2.46
N THR A 284 -19.15 1.36 -3.35
CA THR A 284 -19.73 0.39 -4.28
C THR A 284 -18.69 -0.10 -5.29
N ALA A 285 -17.98 0.83 -5.94
CA ALA A 285 -16.98 0.50 -6.96
C ALA A 285 -15.84 -0.37 -6.40
N LEU A 286 -15.38 -0.08 -5.17
CA LEU A 286 -14.34 -0.86 -4.51
C LEU A 286 -14.82 -2.25 -4.14
N ALA A 287 -16.02 -2.38 -3.59
CA ALA A 287 -16.61 -3.66 -3.23
C ALA A 287 -16.81 -4.56 -4.45
N GLU A 288 -17.38 -4.02 -5.55
CA GLU A 288 -17.55 -4.74 -6.81
C GLU A 288 -16.19 -5.22 -7.37
N ARG A 289 -15.22 -4.34 -7.46
CA ARG A 289 -13.89 -4.66 -8.00
C ARG A 289 -13.17 -5.75 -7.19
N VAL A 290 -13.16 -5.64 -5.87
CA VAL A 290 -12.46 -6.63 -5.05
C VAL A 290 -13.22 -7.96 -5.01
N ALA A 291 -14.55 -7.96 -5.12
CA ALA A 291 -15.33 -9.20 -5.30
C ALA A 291 -15.02 -9.90 -6.64
N GLU A 292 -14.72 -9.15 -7.72
CA GLU A 292 -14.24 -9.73 -8.98
C GLU A 292 -12.84 -10.38 -8.82
N ILE A 293 -11.94 -9.74 -8.07
CA ILE A 293 -10.57 -10.22 -7.83
C ILE A 293 -10.59 -11.44 -6.90
N VAL A 294 -11.40 -11.40 -5.83
CA VAL A 294 -11.47 -12.42 -4.78
C VAL A 294 -12.94 -12.88 -4.59
N PRO A 295 -13.48 -13.73 -5.48
CA PRO A 295 -14.89 -14.11 -5.46
C PRO A 295 -15.35 -14.86 -4.19
N LYS A 296 -14.42 -15.33 -3.37
CA LYS A 296 -14.70 -16.03 -2.10
C LYS A 296 -14.96 -15.08 -0.93
N ALA A 297 -14.55 -13.81 -1.05
CA ALA A 297 -14.78 -12.80 -0.02
C ALA A 297 -16.17 -12.19 -0.15
N ASN A 298 -16.86 -12.02 0.97
CA ASN A 298 -18.13 -11.32 1.05
C ASN A 298 -17.85 -9.83 1.33
N ILE A 299 -18.01 -8.99 0.30
CA ILE A 299 -17.66 -7.58 0.39
C ILE A 299 -18.91 -6.73 0.17
N ARG A 300 -19.20 -5.81 1.09
CA ARG A 300 -20.34 -4.90 1.02
C ARG A 300 -19.86 -3.45 0.95
N GLY A 301 -20.28 -2.71 -0.07
CA GLY A 301 -20.12 -1.26 -0.15
C GLY A 301 -21.28 -0.55 0.54
N LEU A 302 -20.98 0.30 1.50
CA LEU A 302 -21.93 1.10 2.27
C LEU A 302 -21.73 2.57 1.91
N VAL A 303 -22.68 3.14 1.16
CA VAL A 303 -22.63 4.56 0.74
C VAL A 303 -23.20 5.40 1.88
N GLU A 304 -22.39 5.57 2.91
CA GLU A 304 -22.77 6.30 4.12
C GLU A 304 -21.58 7.12 4.62
N LYS A 305 -21.90 8.23 5.31
CA LYS A 305 -20.90 9.01 6.07
C LYS A 305 -20.88 8.50 7.50
N LEU A 306 -19.68 8.31 8.03
CA LEU A 306 -19.53 8.00 9.46
C LEU A 306 -19.70 9.29 10.28
N ASP A 307 -20.80 9.39 11.00
CA ASP A 307 -21.13 10.51 11.87
C ASP A 307 -21.94 10.06 13.10
N GLU A 308 -22.49 11.02 13.86
CA GLU A 308 -23.32 10.77 15.04
C GLU A 308 -24.61 10.01 14.78
N ASN A 309 -25.06 9.91 13.53
CA ASN A 309 -26.28 9.23 13.15
C ASN A 309 -26.04 7.80 12.61
N THR A 310 -24.77 7.40 12.52
CA THR A 310 -24.36 6.09 12.00
C THR A 310 -24.98 4.95 12.80
N LYS A 311 -25.70 4.08 12.11
CA LYS A 311 -26.41 2.93 12.71
C LYS A 311 -25.68 1.61 12.55
N TYR A 312 -24.61 1.55 11.78
CA TYR A 312 -23.87 0.33 11.47
C TYR A 312 -23.60 -0.53 12.73
N PHE A 313 -23.13 0.10 13.81
CA PHE A 313 -22.77 -0.58 15.05
C PHE A 313 -23.95 -1.03 15.92
N GLN A 314 -25.19 -0.72 15.53
CA GLN A 314 -26.40 -1.25 16.19
C GLN A 314 -26.70 -2.69 15.77
N ASP A 315 -26.42 -3.00 14.49
CA ASP A 315 -26.77 -4.28 13.87
C ASP A 315 -25.55 -5.14 13.52
N THR A 316 -24.35 -4.55 13.53
CA THR A 316 -23.10 -5.23 13.11
C THR A 316 -21.97 -4.95 14.11
N HIS A 317 -21.29 -6.02 14.51
CA HIS A 317 -20.11 -5.93 15.37
C HIS A 317 -18.90 -6.54 14.62
N PRO A 318 -18.05 -5.72 13.97
CA PRO A 318 -16.86 -6.22 13.28
C PRO A 318 -15.78 -6.66 14.27
N ASP A 319 -14.94 -7.61 13.88
CA ASP A 319 -13.78 -8.05 14.69
C ASP A 319 -12.67 -6.98 14.74
N ALA A 320 -12.64 -6.07 13.76
CA ALA A 320 -11.74 -4.91 13.76
C ALA A 320 -12.27 -3.79 12.84
N ILE A 321 -11.87 -2.55 13.12
CA ILE A 321 -12.08 -1.38 12.26
C ILE A 321 -10.74 -0.99 11.63
N LEU A 322 -10.72 -0.76 10.32
CA LEU A 322 -9.60 -0.19 9.58
C LEU A 322 -9.93 1.26 9.23
N ASP A 323 -9.23 2.19 9.82
CA ASP A 323 -9.40 3.62 9.57
C ASP A 323 -8.48 4.07 8.44
N CYS A 324 -9.09 4.34 7.28
CA CYS A 324 -8.44 4.77 6.05
C CYS A 324 -8.82 6.21 5.64
N VAL A 325 -9.34 7.00 6.58
CA VAL A 325 -9.75 8.39 6.32
C VAL A 325 -8.55 9.34 6.30
N ASP A 326 -8.70 10.47 5.62
CA ASP A 326 -7.66 11.48 5.44
C ASP A 326 -7.71 12.60 6.52
N SER A 327 -8.81 12.71 7.27
CA SER A 327 -9.03 13.77 8.26
C SER A 327 -8.85 13.27 9.69
N PHE A 328 -8.05 13.98 10.49
CA PHE A 328 -7.93 13.74 11.94
C PHE A 328 -9.27 13.91 12.68
N ALA A 329 -10.12 14.81 12.21
CA ALA A 329 -11.44 15.01 12.81
C ALA A 329 -12.36 13.80 12.59
N VAL A 330 -12.35 13.20 11.40
CA VAL A 330 -13.10 11.97 11.12
C VAL A 330 -12.53 10.80 11.92
N ARG A 331 -11.19 10.74 12.08
CA ARG A 331 -10.53 9.75 12.97
C ARG A 331 -11.01 9.80 14.40
N ALA A 332 -11.34 10.98 14.93
CA ALA A 332 -11.91 11.10 16.27
C ALA A 332 -13.25 10.37 16.37
N ILE A 333 -14.08 10.44 15.32
CA ILE A 333 -15.37 9.73 15.26
C ILE A 333 -15.16 8.22 15.14
N VAL A 334 -14.19 7.79 14.32
CA VAL A 334 -13.80 6.36 14.21
C VAL A 334 -13.30 5.85 15.56
N ASN A 335 -12.41 6.60 16.23
CA ASN A 335 -11.90 6.28 17.57
C ASN A 335 -13.02 6.23 18.62
N TYR A 336 -14.01 7.14 18.53
CA TYR A 336 -15.19 7.10 19.39
C TYR A 336 -15.93 5.75 19.27
N PHE A 337 -16.26 5.33 18.05
CA PHE A 337 -16.98 4.07 17.83
C PHE A 337 -16.16 2.84 18.24
N ALA A 338 -14.85 2.84 17.99
CA ALA A 338 -13.97 1.77 18.42
C ALA A 338 -13.97 1.63 19.97
N LEU A 339 -13.80 2.73 20.69
CA LEU A 339 -13.81 2.74 22.16
C LEU A 339 -15.19 2.39 22.73
N ARG A 340 -16.26 2.97 22.16
CA ARG A 340 -17.62 2.75 22.65
C ARG A 340 -18.10 1.31 22.52
N ASN A 341 -17.64 0.63 21.47
CA ASN A 341 -18.04 -0.75 21.16
C ASN A 341 -16.95 -1.78 21.50
N GLU A 342 -15.85 -1.35 22.13
CA GLU A 342 -14.71 -2.21 22.49
C GLU A 342 -14.14 -2.99 21.30
N ILE A 343 -14.08 -2.35 20.12
CA ILE A 343 -13.60 -2.96 18.89
C ILE A 343 -12.15 -2.53 18.62
N PRO A 344 -11.24 -3.45 18.32
CA PRO A 344 -9.88 -3.11 17.89
C PRO A 344 -9.88 -2.19 16.67
N LEU A 345 -8.95 -1.22 16.64
CA LEU A 345 -8.85 -0.23 15.58
C LEU A 345 -7.43 -0.17 15.01
N ILE A 346 -7.31 -0.31 13.70
CA ILE A 346 -6.05 -0.14 12.95
C ILE A 346 -6.19 1.13 12.11
N SER A 347 -5.50 2.19 12.50
CA SER A 347 -5.56 3.49 11.84
C SER A 347 -4.33 3.75 11.00
N GLY A 348 -4.52 4.04 9.71
CA GLY A 348 -3.48 4.43 8.78
C GLY A 348 -3.51 5.93 8.48
N GLY A 349 -2.35 6.55 8.33
CA GLY A 349 -2.22 7.94 7.91
C GLY A 349 -1.04 8.11 6.97
N THR A 350 -1.21 8.90 5.91
CA THR A 350 -0.18 9.10 4.89
C THR A 350 0.01 10.57 4.55
N ASP A 351 1.24 10.95 4.26
CA ASP A 351 1.62 12.11 3.48
C ASP A 351 2.46 11.64 2.26
N PRO A 352 2.83 12.51 1.31
CA PRO A 352 3.56 12.07 0.11
C PRO A 352 4.89 11.36 0.37
N ARG A 353 5.51 11.53 1.52
CA ARG A 353 6.84 11.00 1.83
C ARG A 353 6.90 10.14 3.08
N SER A 354 5.84 10.10 3.86
CA SER A 354 5.78 9.31 5.07
C SER A 354 4.38 8.77 5.35
N GLY A 355 4.30 7.86 6.31
CA GLY A 355 3.04 7.34 6.78
C GLY A 355 3.18 6.60 8.09
N GLN A 356 2.06 6.30 8.71
CA GLN A 356 2.04 5.65 10.01
C GLN A 356 0.85 4.70 10.16
N VAL A 357 1.04 3.69 11.00
CA VAL A 357 -0.02 2.79 11.46
C VAL A 357 -0.06 2.84 12.98
N VAL A 358 -1.26 3.01 13.52
CA VAL A 358 -1.57 2.98 14.94
C VAL A 358 -2.57 1.87 15.20
N VAL A 359 -2.26 1.00 16.16
CA VAL A 359 -3.17 -0.06 16.59
C VAL A 359 -3.72 0.29 17.97
N TYR A 360 -5.04 0.20 18.11
CA TYR A 360 -5.74 0.19 19.38
C TYR A 360 -6.34 -1.21 19.59
N GLU A 361 -5.98 -1.85 20.67
CA GLU A 361 -6.67 -3.02 21.22
C GLU A 361 -7.26 -2.63 22.59
N PRO A 362 -8.55 -2.94 22.82
CA PRO A 362 -9.18 -2.68 24.12
C PRO A 362 -8.33 -3.24 25.26
N GLU A 363 -8.15 -2.46 26.31
CA GLU A 363 -7.39 -2.76 27.53
C GLU A 363 -5.87 -2.96 27.37
N LYS A 364 -5.35 -3.11 26.12
CA LYS A 364 -3.95 -3.45 25.87
C LYS A 364 -3.11 -2.30 25.35
N SER A 365 -3.70 -1.36 24.61
CA SER A 365 -2.96 -0.24 24.03
C SER A 365 -3.71 1.07 24.12
N ALA A 366 -2.99 2.19 24.02
CA ALA A 366 -3.60 3.52 24.02
C ALA A 366 -4.41 3.77 22.75
N CYS A 367 -5.52 4.50 22.88
CA CYS A 367 -6.40 4.88 21.78
C CYS A 367 -5.81 5.98 20.90
N LEU A 368 -6.47 6.31 19.78
CA LEU A 368 -5.97 7.33 18.85
C LEU A 368 -5.90 8.73 19.49
N ASP A 369 -6.83 9.07 20.40
CA ASP A 369 -6.78 10.37 21.04
C ASP A 369 -5.55 10.50 21.94
N CYS A 370 -5.22 9.48 22.73
CA CYS A 370 -4.02 9.44 23.56
C CYS A 370 -2.73 9.52 22.73
N LYS A 371 -2.69 8.88 21.56
CA LYS A 371 -1.51 8.83 20.69
C LYS A 371 -1.40 10.03 19.74
N LEU A 372 -2.51 10.54 19.21
CA LEU A 372 -2.54 11.49 18.09
C LEU A 372 -3.36 12.76 18.36
N ARG A 373 -4.05 12.88 19.51
CA ARG A 373 -4.91 14.02 19.90
C ARG A 373 -6.02 14.34 18.88
N VAL A 374 -6.68 13.30 18.37
CA VAL A 374 -7.67 13.41 17.28
C VAL A 374 -8.93 14.19 17.69
N GLU A 375 -9.32 14.16 18.98
CA GLU A 375 -10.46 14.93 19.48
C GLU A 375 -10.20 16.45 19.46
N THR A 376 -8.96 16.87 19.68
CA THR A 376 -8.56 18.28 19.54
C THR A 376 -8.76 18.75 18.10
N ALA A 377 -8.32 17.94 17.11
CA ALA A 377 -8.52 18.26 15.69
C ALA A 377 -10.01 18.33 15.30
N LEU A 378 -10.86 17.44 15.83
CA LEU A 378 -12.31 17.50 15.62
C LEU A 378 -12.90 18.79 16.21
N ALA A 379 -12.51 19.17 17.41
CA ALA A 379 -12.99 20.37 18.06
C ALA A 379 -12.59 21.65 17.32
N GLU A 380 -11.35 21.71 16.82
CA GLU A 380 -10.86 22.82 16.00
C GLU A 380 -11.62 22.92 14.67
N GLN A 381 -11.85 21.80 13.98
CA GLN A 381 -12.60 21.75 12.73
C GLN A 381 -14.05 22.22 12.92
N ARG A 382 -14.71 21.84 14.01
CA ARG A 382 -16.10 22.26 14.33
C ARG A 382 -16.22 23.76 14.59
N LYS A 383 -15.15 24.42 15.06
CA LYS A 383 -15.10 25.87 15.29
C LYS A 383 -14.76 26.67 14.02
N ALA A 384 -13.96 26.08 13.13
CA ALA A 384 -13.57 26.74 11.90
C ALA A 384 -14.76 26.83 10.95
N SER A 385 -15.42 27.99 10.90
CA SER A 385 -16.39 28.31 9.88
C SER A 385 -15.67 28.45 8.52
N SER A 386 -15.85 27.45 7.65
CA SER A 386 -15.54 27.49 6.19
C SER A 386 -14.14 27.96 5.79
N CYS A 387 -13.11 27.18 6.04
CA CYS A 387 -11.89 27.23 5.22
C CYS A 387 -12.11 26.36 3.97
N ARG A 388 -11.92 26.94 2.77
CA ARG A 388 -11.84 26.16 1.52
C ARG A 388 -10.64 25.22 1.63
N TYR A 389 -10.91 23.92 1.62
CA TYR A 389 -9.86 22.90 1.59
C TYR A 389 -9.11 23.02 0.25
N ALA A 390 -7.85 23.41 0.29
CA ALA A 390 -6.97 23.20 -0.84
C ALA A 390 -6.72 21.69 -0.97
N PRO A 391 -6.65 21.13 -2.19
CA PRO A 391 -6.40 19.71 -2.37
C PRO A 391 -5.02 19.33 -1.87
N ASP A 392 -4.94 18.31 -1.00
CA ASP A 392 -3.68 17.81 -0.46
C ASP A 392 -2.89 16.99 -1.49
N PRO A 393 -1.58 17.16 -1.55
CA PRO A 393 -0.71 16.33 -2.39
C PRO A 393 -0.78 14.87 -1.92
N SER A 394 -0.84 13.94 -2.87
CA SER A 394 -0.90 12.50 -2.55
C SER A 394 -0.33 11.65 -3.67
N VAL A 395 0.36 10.58 -3.31
CA VAL A 395 1.01 9.63 -4.21
C VAL A 395 0.65 8.20 -3.85
N ILE A 396 0.84 7.28 -4.80
CA ILE A 396 0.50 5.87 -4.62
C ILE A 396 1.42 5.18 -3.61
N MET A 397 2.73 5.47 -3.60
CA MET A 397 3.72 4.70 -2.86
C MET A 397 3.42 4.62 -1.37
N THR A 398 3.23 5.76 -0.71
CA THR A 398 2.95 5.80 0.73
C THR A 398 1.61 5.17 1.08
N ASN A 399 0.59 5.35 0.24
CA ASN A 399 -0.71 4.71 0.43
C ASN A 399 -0.63 3.18 0.30
N GLN A 400 0.13 2.66 -0.66
CA GLN A 400 0.34 1.23 -0.83
C GLN A 400 1.12 0.64 0.36
N ILE A 401 2.21 1.29 0.78
CA ILE A 401 3.03 0.83 1.91
C ILE A 401 2.19 0.77 3.19
N VAL A 402 1.53 1.88 3.53
CA VAL A 402 0.76 1.99 4.78
C VAL A 402 -0.47 1.08 4.77
N GLY A 403 -1.21 1.00 3.64
CA GLY A 403 -2.35 0.11 3.51
C GLY A 403 -1.98 -1.35 3.77
N ASN A 404 -0.86 -1.81 3.21
CA ASN A 404 -0.37 -3.17 3.46
C ASN A 404 0.25 -3.33 4.87
N MET A 405 0.87 -2.31 5.45
CA MET A 405 1.27 -2.33 6.87
C MET A 405 0.05 -2.47 7.80
N MET A 406 -1.05 -1.78 7.51
CA MET A 406 -2.32 -1.94 8.24
C MET A 406 -2.81 -3.39 8.17
N ILE A 407 -2.76 -4.01 6.99
CA ILE A 407 -3.16 -5.42 6.85
C ILE A 407 -2.27 -6.32 7.70
N GLY A 408 -0.95 -6.15 7.67
CA GLY A 408 -0.03 -6.91 8.52
C GLY A 408 -0.38 -6.83 10.01
N GLU A 409 -0.81 -5.68 10.49
CA GLU A 409 -1.25 -5.52 11.89
C GLU A 409 -2.67 -6.06 12.13
N THR A 410 -3.58 -5.92 11.14
CA THR A 410 -4.94 -6.49 11.20
C THR A 410 -4.91 -8.00 11.35
N LEU A 411 -4.06 -8.71 10.60
CA LEU A 411 -3.91 -10.16 10.71
C LEU A 411 -3.56 -10.59 12.15
N LYS A 412 -2.70 -9.85 12.85
CA LYS A 412 -2.28 -10.13 14.24
C LYS A 412 -3.38 -9.85 15.26
N VAL A 413 -4.17 -8.80 15.02
CA VAL A 413 -5.34 -8.48 15.85
C VAL A 413 -6.40 -9.57 15.72
N LEU A 414 -6.64 -10.05 14.50
CA LEU A 414 -7.67 -11.06 14.23
C LEU A 414 -7.28 -12.47 14.65
N ASN A 415 -5.99 -12.78 14.65
CA ASN A 415 -5.48 -14.11 14.99
C ASN A 415 -4.07 -14.05 15.60
N LYS A 416 -3.94 -14.47 16.86
CA LYS A 416 -2.68 -14.46 17.61
C LYS A 416 -1.55 -15.29 16.96
N GLY A 417 -1.87 -16.28 16.12
CA GLY A 417 -0.87 -17.05 15.36
C GLY A 417 -0.05 -16.20 14.39
N TYR A 418 -0.53 -15.01 14.03
CA TYR A 418 0.24 -14.04 13.24
C TYR A 418 1.20 -13.17 14.08
N GLY A 419 1.32 -13.44 15.39
CA GLY A 419 2.17 -12.68 16.32
C GLY A 419 1.46 -11.51 16.97
N GLU A 420 2.22 -10.68 17.69
CA GLU A 420 1.68 -9.52 18.42
C GLU A 420 1.60 -8.27 17.51
N PRO A 421 0.49 -7.54 17.55
CA PRO A 421 0.38 -6.26 16.86
C PRO A 421 1.28 -5.21 17.52
N VAL A 422 1.62 -4.16 16.78
CA VAL A 422 2.42 -3.06 17.34
C VAL A 422 1.58 -2.25 18.35
N ARG A 423 2.16 -1.95 19.51
CA ARG A 423 1.55 -1.08 20.51
C ARG A 423 2.01 0.37 20.40
N ARG A 424 3.17 0.57 19.80
CA ARG A 424 3.73 1.88 19.43
C ARG A 424 3.27 2.28 18.04
N ILE A 425 3.53 3.52 17.63
CA ILE A 425 3.25 3.98 16.27
C ILE A 425 4.27 3.35 15.33
N LEU A 426 3.83 2.53 14.37
CA LEU A 426 4.66 2.03 13.29
C LEU A 426 4.74 3.09 12.20
N LYS A 427 5.95 3.61 11.94
CA LYS A 427 6.19 4.70 11.02
C LYS A 427 7.03 4.27 9.83
N TYR A 428 6.67 4.75 8.65
CA TYR A 428 7.46 4.77 7.44
C TYR A 428 7.83 6.21 7.09
N ASP A 429 9.06 6.47 6.67
CA ASP A 429 9.49 7.79 6.20
C ASP A 429 10.58 7.63 5.12
N SER A 430 10.27 8.04 3.90
CA SER A 430 11.19 7.92 2.77
C SER A 430 12.40 8.85 2.85
N ARG A 431 12.40 9.82 3.77
CA ARG A 431 13.47 10.81 3.96
C ARG A 431 14.61 10.31 4.82
N VAL A 432 14.37 9.27 5.64
CA VAL A 432 15.39 8.75 6.56
C VAL A 432 16.00 7.45 6.05
N PRO A 433 17.30 7.19 6.32
CA PRO A 433 18.01 6.02 5.78
C PRO A 433 17.40 4.66 6.17
N VAL A 434 16.83 4.55 7.38
CA VAL A 434 16.24 3.28 7.88
C VAL A 434 14.83 3.04 7.33
N ARG A 435 14.20 4.03 6.71
CA ARG A 435 12.84 4.01 6.12
C ARG A 435 11.69 3.78 7.09
N GLY A 436 11.90 3.23 8.27
CA GLY A 436 10.79 3.05 9.21
C GLY A 436 11.19 2.48 10.57
N GLY A 437 10.23 2.38 11.46
CA GLY A 437 10.40 1.85 12.81
C GLY A 437 9.27 2.21 13.74
N LEU A 438 9.43 1.91 15.02
CA LEU A 438 8.45 2.19 16.08
C LEU A 438 8.79 3.47 16.84
N VAL A 439 7.82 4.37 16.98
CA VAL A 439 7.95 5.63 17.73
C VAL A 439 6.84 5.76 18.79
N GLY A 440 7.08 6.59 19.82
CA GLY A 440 6.13 6.80 20.91
C GLY A 440 6.23 5.76 22.03
N SER A 441 5.32 5.84 23.02
CA SER A 441 5.24 4.94 24.16
C SER A 441 4.41 3.68 23.86
N ASP A 442 4.59 2.66 24.70
CA ASP A 442 3.84 1.38 24.68
C ASP A 442 2.85 1.35 25.86
N GLU A 443 2.18 2.47 26.11
CA GLU A 443 1.23 2.59 27.21
C GLU A 443 -0.18 2.21 26.75
N SER A 444 -0.98 1.69 27.68
CA SER A 444 -2.43 1.52 27.52
C SER A 444 -3.16 2.76 28.05
N CYS A 445 -4.44 2.89 27.75
CA CYS A 445 -5.30 3.92 28.31
C CYS A 445 -6.64 3.32 28.78
N GLU A 446 -7.21 3.92 29.81
CA GLU A 446 -8.54 3.59 30.34
C GLU A 446 -9.65 4.49 29.77
N CYS A 447 -9.48 4.97 28.54
CA CYS A 447 -10.44 5.84 27.89
C CYS A 447 -11.75 5.09 27.62
N SER A 448 -12.85 5.64 28.09
CA SER A 448 -14.20 5.20 27.76
C SER A 448 -14.97 6.34 27.11
N LYS A 449 -16.05 6.02 26.39
CA LYS A 449 -16.88 7.03 25.73
C LYS A 449 -18.33 6.96 26.22
N PRO A 450 -18.92 8.13 26.62
CA PRO A 450 -20.34 8.25 26.93
C PRO A 450 -21.19 8.13 25.66
N ASP A 451 -22.47 8.46 25.76
CA ASP A 451 -23.32 8.66 24.58
C ASP A 451 -22.71 9.67 23.59
N ILE A 452 -22.95 9.50 22.29
CA ILE A 452 -22.30 10.31 21.26
C ILE A 452 -22.60 11.81 21.38
N LYS A 453 -23.81 12.18 21.80
CA LYS A 453 -24.18 13.59 21.97
C LYS A 453 -23.44 14.21 23.16
N GLU A 454 -23.35 13.46 24.26
CA GLU A 454 -22.59 13.87 25.44
C GLU A 454 -21.11 13.99 25.13
N TRP A 455 -20.55 13.02 24.41
CA TRP A 455 -19.15 13.05 23.95
C TRP A 455 -18.85 14.27 23.07
N LEU A 456 -19.70 14.58 22.08
CA LEU A 456 -19.53 15.76 21.23
C LEU A 456 -19.56 17.05 22.03
N MET A 457 -20.44 17.16 23.05
CA MET A 457 -20.43 18.31 23.95
C MET A 457 -19.13 18.43 24.77
N GLN A 458 -18.52 17.30 25.15
CA GLN A 458 -17.22 17.29 25.84
C GLN A 458 -16.08 17.71 24.90
N VAL A 459 -16.08 17.23 23.64
CA VAL A 459 -15.12 17.62 22.59
C VAL A 459 -15.19 19.14 22.37
N ASP A 460 -16.39 19.71 22.23
CA ASP A 460 -16.58 21.16 22.03
C ASP A 460 -16.10 22.01 23.22
N LYS A 461 -16.13 21.46 24.44
CA LYS A 461 -15.57 22.11 25.64
C LYS A 461 -14.05 22.08 25.70
N LYS A 462 -13.40 21.00 25.24
CA LYS A 462 -11.93 20.85 25.23
C LYS A 462 -11.23 21.90 24.35
N ALA A 463 -11.93 22.47 23.38
CA ALA A 463 -11.38 23.46 22.46
C ALA A 463 -11.55 24.92 22.94
N LYS A 464 -12.11 25.15 24.16
CA LYS A 464 -12.12 26.45 24.83
C LYS A 464 -10.95 26.58 25.80
#